data_58a8ab799425c27bc8cf4626dad202dd
#
_entry.id   58a8ab799425c27bc8cf4626dad202dd
#
_cell.length_a   1.000
_cell.length_b   1.000
_cell.length_c   1.000
_cell.angle_alpha   90.00
_cell.angle_beta   90.00
_cell.angle_gamma   90.00
#
_symmetry.space_group_name_H-M   'P 1'
#
loop_
_entity.id
_entity.type
_entity.pdbx_description
1 polymer ?
#
loop_
_entity_poly.entity_id
_entity_poly.type
_entity_poly.pdbx_seq_one_letter_code
_entity_poly.pdbx_strand_id
1 'polypeptide(L)'
;MKRAISLLLTILLLLWACRPARQVTRGYLRADTRSDPRQGETAFSDMVLSYPDPAHVAAILDRALEEVSSSEDARAYESVYEEQLSAYNRLIGAASLAYVRYCQDITDEERAGEYARLSGALYAIEHRLARLEKELMDRFGYHRERGAAYADALSRFSRQNTEQFSALRSREDELCRRYERLDHQYKVTYLGRTWTMKELMADNELSLPEFLEALELYQRGKNQAAGELFLSLISLRNRMAREGGFSSYAAAQYASFGREYTPEQALAAARVVKEAFAPLYIRLRERCENDLRYLSGATFGEGPFLAAMEQALDRTAPGAGEAWRYMLRNELYDSRPSEKKLSGSFTTYLSSYGCPFLFTQWEDDASSVFTVIHEFGHFLSYYWNPEGTYYGAENLDLAETDAQGLELLMLGEYDALFGRYAAAARLCLLTNALYALLSGFMEDEFQQRAYALNDPSVADLNGLYGRLAQEYGFDRLFGYEGREWTEIGHTFQFPFYYVSYGVSMLGAMSIAERGERAYRRVLKRKAGTSFVEAVGRDVLSEASIRALAVRTEQMADAYLQEESGKDSEK
;
A
#
# COMPACT_ATOMS: atom_id res chain seq x y z
N MET A 1 27.24 -4.98 -15.24
CA MET A 1 26.26 -6.04 -14.99
C MET A 1 25.90 -6.14 -13.51
N LYS A 2 26.79 -6.38 -12.51
CA LYS A 2 26.47 -6.35 -11.07
C LYS A 2 25.78 -5.02 -10.65
N ARG A 3 26.20 -3.85 -11.16
CA ARG A 3 25.55 -2.55 -10.93
C ARG A 3 24.21 -2.38 -11.65
N ALA A 4 23.98 -3.05 -12.78
CA ALA A 4 22.69 -3.05 -13.48
C ALA A 4 21.65 -3.90 -12.73
N ILE A 5 22.07 -5.03 -12.15
CA ILE A 5 21.24 -5.87 -11.26
C ILE A 5 20.91 -5.11 -9.96
N SER A 6 21.86 -4.33 -9.43
CA SER A 6 21.62 -3.45 -8.28
C SER A 6 20.61 -2.34 -8.59
N LEU A 7 20.61 -1.77 -9.80
CA LEU A 7 19.64 -0.77 -10.24
C LEU A 7 18.23 -1.35 -10.40
N LEU A 8 18.13 -2.60 -10.85
CA LEU A 8 16.87 -3.38 -10.90
C LEU A 8 16.28 -3.59 -9.50
N LEU A 9 17.13 -3.92 -8.52
CA LEU A 9 16.74 -4.03 -7.11
C LEU A 9 16.27 -2.69 -6.54
N THR A 10 16.86 -1.57 -6.95
CA THR A 10 16.46 -0.23 -6.46
C THR A 10 15.07 0.17 -6.96
N ILE A 11 14.68 -0.20 -8.17
CA ILE A 11 13.32 0.05 -8.71
C ILE A 11 12.29 -0.85 -8.02
N LEU A 12 12.63 -2.10 -7.73
CA LEU A 12 11.81 -3.01 -6.92
C LEU A 12 11.68 -2.50 -5.47
N LEU A 13 12.73 -1.88 -4.93
CA LEU A 13 12.73 -1.29 -3.59
C LEU A 13 11.82 -0.06 -3.47
N LEU A 14 11.59 0.71 -4.54
CA LEU A 14 10.65 1.86 -4.51
C LEU A 14 9.19 1.42 -4.30
N LEU A 15 8.79 0.27 -4.83
CA LEU A 15 7.47 -0.34 -4.52
C LEU A 15 7.51 -1.15 -3.21
N TRP A 16 8.69 -1.57 -2.77
CA TRP A 16 8.89 -2.22 -1.47
C TRP A 16 8.80 -1.24 -0.31
N ALA A 17 9.13 0.04 -0.56
CA ALA A 17 9.08 1.09 0.45
C ALA A 17 7.64 1.44 0.87
N CYS A 18 6.66 1.32 -0.03
CA CYS A 18 5.24 1.45 0.32
C CYS A 18 4.72 0.15 0.95
N ARG A 19 5.29 -0.29 2.08
CA ARG A 19 4.56 -1.23 2.94
C ARG A 19 3.41 -0.46 3.53
N PRO A 20 2.15 -0.82 3.23
CA PRO A 20 1.06 -0.24 3.99
C PRO A 20 1.39 -0.50 5.45
N ALA A 21 1.46 0.56 6.26
CA ALA A 21 1.33 0.38 7.68
C ALA A 21 0.20 -0.62 7.84
N ARG A 22 0.43 -1.76 8.51
CA ARG A 22 -0.68 -2.68 8.81
C ARG A 22 -1.74 -1.76 9.36
N GLN A 23 -2.73 -1.44 8.52
CA GLN A 23 -3.81 -0.57 8.98
C GLN A 23 -4.39 -1.30 10.15
N VAL A 24 -4.20 -0.72 11.34
CA VAL A 24 -4.66 -1.24 12.62
C VAL A 24 -6.17 -1.43 12.58
N THR A 25 -6.79 -0.88 11.54
CA THR A 25 -8.23 -0.87 11.35
C THR A 25 -8.61 -1.40 9.98
N ARG A 26 -8.80 -2.69 9.87
CA ARG A 26 -9.79 -3.23 8.93
C ARG A 26 -11.17 -3.10 9.58
N GLY A 27 -11.53 -1.88 9.99
CA GLY A 27 -12.74 -1.65 10.78
C GLY A 27 -13.99 -1.68 9.94
N TYR A 28 -14.80 -2.73 10.06
CA TYR A 28 -16.23 -2.66 9.73
C TYR A 28 -16.98 -1.69 10.67
N LEU A 29 -16.38 -1.39 11.81
CA LEU A 29 -16.91 -0.50 12.82
C LEU A 29 -16.47 0.92 12.52
N ARG A 30 -17.28 1.66 11.79
CA ARG A 30 -17.11 3.09 11.61
C ARG A 30 -17.74 3.80 12.80
N ALA A 31 -16.90 4.42 13.58
CA ALA A 31 -17.37 5.41 14.50
C ALA A 31 -17.92 6.61 13.72
N ASP A 32 -19.13 7.00 14.00
CA ASP A 32 -19.63 8.36 13.72
C ASP A 32 -18.97 9.29 14.76
N THR A 33 -17.62 9.38 14.69
CA THR A 33 -16.87 10.28 15.54
C THR A 33 -16.95 11.67 14.91
N ARG A 34 -17.99 12.39 15.24
CA ARG A 34 -18.02 13.85 15.14
C ARG A 34 -17.08 14.46 16.19
N SER A 35 -15.81 14.03 16.20
CA SER A 35 -14.75 14.80 16.79
C SER A 35 -14.49 15.95 15.82
N ASP A 36 -14.59 17.17 16.33
CA ASP A 36 -14.25 18.41 15.63
C ASP A 36 -12.96 18.20 14.80
N PRO A 37 -13.00 18.28 13.45
CA PRO A 37 -11.84 18.01 12.60
C PRO A 37 -10.81 19.15 12.65
N ARG A 38 -10.68 19.85 13.77
CA ARG A 38 -9.62 20.83 13.96
C ARG A 38 -8.30 20.08 13.95
N GLN A 39 -7.45 20.48 13.04
CA GLN A 39 -6.06 20.02 12.97
C GLN A 39 -5.41 20.30 14.32
N GLY A 40 -4.91 19.24 14.97
CA GLY A 40 -4.19 19.40 16.23
C GLY A 40 -2.94 20.24 16.02
N GLU A 41 -2.69 21.19 16.90
CA GLU A 41 -1.47 22.02 16.88
C GLU A 41 -0.37 21.48 17.81
N THR A 42 -0.53 20.25 18.31
CA THR A 42 0.44 19.61 19.22
C THR A 42 1.63 19.12 18.42
N ALA A 43 2.85 19.57 18.78
CA ALA A 43 4.07 19.06 18.20
C ALA A 43 4.22 17.56 18.52
N PHE A 44 4.79 16.79 17.57
CA PHE A 44 4.92 15.33 17.75
C PHE A 44 5.71 14.96 19.00
N SER A 45 6.75 15.73 19.35
CA SER A 45 7.55 15.55 20.56
C SER A 45 6.73 15.67 21.86
N ASP A 46 5.65 16.48 21.86
CA ASP A 46 4.78 16.72 23.01
C ASP A 46 3.61 15.73 23.10
N MET A 47 3.41 14.87 22.10
CA MET A 47 2.34 13.90 22.14
C MET A 47 2.59 12.81 23.18
N VAL A 48 1.55 12.43 23.93
CA VAL A 48 1.60 11.39 24.95
C VAL A 48 0.62 10.28 24.66
N LEU A 49 0.97 9.03 25.00
CA LEU A 49 0.04 7.90 24.92
C LEU A 49 -0.98 8.00 26.06
N SER A 50 -2.25 8.12 25.70
CA SER A 50 -3.37 8.13 26.65
C SER A 50 -4.55 7.37 26.04
N TYR A 51 -4.98 6.32 26.72
CA TYR A 51 -6.06 5.45 26.25
C TYR A 51 -6.74 4.72 27.41
N PRO A 52 -8.00 4.27 27.22
CA PRO A 52 -8.71 3.48 28.20
C PRO A 52 -8.05 2.10 28.37
N ASP A 53 -8.16 1.50 29.55
CA ASP A 53 -7.67 0.13 29.76
C ASP A 53 -8.40 -0.84 28.83
N PRO A 54 -7.68 -1.52 27.88
CA PRO A 54 -8.31 -2.44 26.94
C PRO A 54 -9.01 -3.62 27.62
N ALA A 55 -8.49 -4.10 28.75
CA ALA A 55 -9.07 -5.22 29.48
C ALA A 55 -10.43 -4.82 30.09
N HIS A 56 -10.52 -3.58 30.57
CA HIS A 56 -11.77 -3.04 31.09
C HIS A 56 -12.85 -2.89 29.99
N VAL A 57 -12.47 -2.36 28.83
CA VAL A 57 -13.36 -2.26 27.64
C VAL A 57 -13.85 -3.64 27.21
N ALA A 58 -12.96 -4.62 27.12
CA ALA A 58 -13.31 -5.98 26.76
C ALA A 58 -14.29 -6.63 27.76
N ALA A 59 -14.06 -6.43 29.07
CA ALA A 59 -14.93 -7.00 30.11
C ALA A 59 -16.35 -6.41 30.09
N ILE A 60 -16.48 -5.11 29.78
CA ILE A 60 -17.82 -4.48 29.61
C ILE A 60 -18.55 -5.10 28.42
N LEU A 61 -17.85 -5.26 27.29
CA LEU A 61 -18.43 -5.85 26.08
C LEU A 61 -18.81 -7.33 26.27
N ASP A 62 -17.97 -8.11 26.97
CA ASP A 62 -18.28 -9.52 27.26
C ASP A 62 -19.57 -9.64 28.10
N ARG A 63 -19.72 -8.81 29.14
CA ARG A 63 -20.95 -8.76 29.94
C ARG A 63 -22.17 -8.35 29.11
N ALA A 64 -22.03 -7.30 28.29
CA ALA A 64 -23.12 -6.88 27.41
C ALA A 64 -23.54 -7.98 26.43
N LEU A 65 -22.60 -8.74 25.87
CA LEU A 65 -22.85 -9.87 24.98
C LEU A 65 -23.55 -11.04 25.67
N GLU A 66 -23.26 -11.31 26.96
CA GLU A 66 -23.94 -12.34 27.75
C GLU A 66 -25.42 -11.94 28.05
N GLU A 67 -25.65 -10.69 28.34
CA GLU A 67 -26.94 -10.21 28.81
C GLU A 67 -27.90 -9.78 27.68
N VAL A 68 -27.37 -9.22 26.55
CA VAL A 68 -28.20 -8.66 25.47
C VAL A 68 -29.16 -9.66 24.87
N SER A 69 -28.78 -10.94 24.79
CA SER A 69 -29.59 -12.00 24.19
C SER A 69 -30.90 -12.30 24.96
N SER A 70 -30.96 -11.97 26.25
CA SER A 70 -32.13 -12.17 27.10
C SER A 70 -32.85 -10.89 27.50
N SER A 71 -32.29 -9.71 27.17
CA SER A 71 -32.85 -8.40 27.56
C SER A 71 -33.95 -7.93 26.61
N GLU A 72 -34.87 -7.15 27.13
CA GLU A 72 -35.86 -6.39 26.36
C GLU A 72 -35.48 -4.90 26.24
N ASP A 73 -34.46 -4.44 26.96
CA ASP A 73 -34.00 -3.05 26.95
C ASP A 73 -32.88 -2.82 25.90
N ALA A 74 -33.30 -2.47 24.67
CA ALA A 74 -32.38 -2.13 23.59
C ALA A 74 -31.49 -0.92 23.92
N ARG A 75 -32.08 0.12 24.56
CA ARG A 75 -31.38 1.43 24.74
C ARG A 75 -30.19 1.32 25.68
N ALA A 76 -30.26 0.48 26.69
CA ALA A 76 -29.13 0.27 27.60
C ALA A 76 -27.89 -0.28 26.85
N TYR A 77 -28.07 -1.23 25.94
CA TYR A 77 -27.00 -1.84 25.21
C TYR A 77 -26.54 -1.00 24.00
N GLU A 78 -27.42 -0.22 23.39
CA GLU A 78 -27.03 0.80 22.41
C GLU A 78 -26.09 1.83 23.07
N SER A 79 -26.38 2.29 24.26
CA SER A 79 -25.52 3.21 25.03
C SER A 79 -24.17 2.57 25.36
N VAL A 80 -24.15 1.28 25.79
CA VAL A 80 -22.91 0.54 26.03
C VAL A 80 -22.09 0.41 24.74
N TYR A 81 -22.73 0.07 23.63
CA TYR A 81 -22.05 -0.03 22.33
C TYR A 81 -21.37 1.29 21.94
N GLU A 82 -22.09 2.40 21.98
CA GLU A 82 -21.57 3.72 21.60
C GLU A 82 -20.41 4.19 22.52
N GLU A 83 -20.52 3.94 23.83
CA GLU A 83 -19.47 4.27 24.79
C GLU A 83 -18.19 3.44 24.51
N GLN A 84 -18.35 2.13 24.30
CA GLN A 84 -17.20 1.25 24.04
C GLN A 84 -16.63 1.46 22.63
N LEU A 85 -17.44 1.86 21.65
CA LEU A 85 -16.97 2.29 20.34
C LEU A 85 -16.12 3.56 20.44
N SER A 86 -16.53 4.52 21.27
CA SER A 86 -15.73 5.70 21.55
C SER A 86 -14.41 5.36 22.26
N ALA A 87 -14.41 4.41 23.20
CA ALA A 87 -13.20 3.91 23.84
C ALA A 87 -12.27 3.20 22.83
N TYR A 88 -12.82 2.41 21.93
CA TYR A 88 -12.10 1.74 20.85
C TYR A 88 -11.40 2.74 19.91
N ASN A 89 -12.07 3.85 19.57
CA ASN A 89 -11.45 4.89 18.73
C ASN A 89 -10.26 5.58 19.42
N ARG A 90 -10.33 5.79 20.73
CA ARG A 90 -9.17 6.30 21.49
C ARG A 90 -8.01 5.29 21.50
N LEU A 91 -8.32 3.99 21.55
CA LEU A 91 -7.30 2.94 21.42
C LEU A 91 -6.65 2.92 20.03
N ILE A 92 -7.43 3.13 18.97
CA ILE A 92 -6.89 3.26 17.60
C ILE A 92 -5.89 4.41 17.52
N GLY A 93 -6.24 5.59 18.01
CA GLY A 93 -5.34 6.75 18.00
C GLY A 93 -4.06 6.52 18.80
N ALA A 94 -4.17 5.86 19.96
CA ALA A 94 -3.00 5.49 20.75
C ALA A 94 -2.12 4.44 20.02
N ALA A 95 -2.74 3.44 19.39
CA ALA A 95 -2.01 2.42 18.62
C ALA A 95 -1.29 3.02 17.41
N SER A 96 -1.89 4.00 16.73
CA SER A 96 -1.24 4.72 15.62
C SER A 96 0.01 5.47 16.09
N LEU A 97 -0.08 6.18 17.23
CA LEU A 97 1.08 6.86 17.82
C LEU A 97 2.15 5.87 18.29
N ALA A 98 1.74 4.77 18.95
CA ALA A 98 2.67 3.72 19.39
C ALA A 98 3.36 3.07 18.19
N TYR A 99 2.65 2.86 17.07
CA TYR A 99 3.22 2.34 15.83
C TYR A 99 4.30 3.26 15.26
N VAL A 100 4.01 4.57 15.14
CA VAL A 100 5.02 5.54 14.67
C VAL A 100 6.27 5.50 15.54
N ARG A 101 6.11 5.49 16.86
CA ARG A 101 7.25 5.43 17.81
C ARG A 101 8.04 4.13 17.71
N TYR A 102 7.33 3.00 17.53
CA TYR A 102 7.98 1.71 17.25
C TYR A 102 8.76 1.76 15.93
N CYS A 103 8.20 2.33 14.88
CA CYS A 103 8.89 2.47 13.59
C CYS A 103 10.14 3.36 13.66
N GLN A 104 10.18 4.34 14.57
CA GLN A 104 11.35 5.19 14.80
C GLN A 104 12.54 4.46 15.43
N ASP A 105 12.28 3.40 16.20
CA ASP A 105 13.31 2.50 16.76
C ASP A 105 12.72 1.10 16.99
N ILE A 106 12.89 0.20 16.01
CA ILE A 106 12.39 -1.18 16.06
C ILE A 106 13.20 -2.08 17.03
N THR A 107 14.31 -1.57 17.56
CA THR A 107 15.15 -2.27 18.54
C THR A 107 14.75 -1.97 19.99
N ASP A 108 13.85 -1.00 20.18
CA ASP A 108 13.31 -0.62 21.48
C ASP A 108 12.20 -1.62 21.89
N GLU A 109 12.52 -2.50 22.84
CA GLU A 109 11.60 -3.56 23.30
C GLU A 109 10.37 -3.00 24.02
N GLU A 110 10.47 -1.83 24.67
CA GLU A 110 9.32 -1.20 25.35
C GLU A 110 8.31 -0.69 24.32
N ARG A 111 8.77 0.01 23.27
CA ARG A 111 7.93 0.49 22.16
C ARG A 111 7.30 -0.67 21.38
N ALA A 112 8.08 -1.72 21.11
CA ALA A 112 7.59 -2.92 20.45
C ALA A 112 6.49 -3.61 21.28
N GLY A 113 6.71 -3.75 22.59
CA GLY A 113 5.75 -4.34 23.53
C GLY A 113 4.48 -3.51 23.65
N GLU A 114 4.58 -2.19 23.71
CA GLU A 114 3.44 -1.27 23.78
C GLU A 114 2.58 -1.35 22.52
N TYR A 115 3.21 -1.28 21.33
CA TYR A 115 2.49 -1.43 20.07
C TYR A 115 1.82 -2.80 19.93
N ALA A 116 2.53 -3.89 20.25
CA ALA A 116 1.98 -5.24 20.18
C ALA A 116 0.78 -5.42 21.13
N ARG A 117 0.84 -4.86 22.36
CA ARG A 117 -0.25 -4.89 23.34
C ARG A 117 -1.50 -4.16 22.82
N LEU A 118 -1.33 -2.94 22.31
CA LEU A 118 -2.43 -2.15 21.76
C LEU A 118 -3.04 -2.81 20.51
N SER A 119 -2.21 -3.26 19.60
CA SER A 119 -2.62 -3.93 18.36
C SER A 119 -3.43 -5.20 18.62
N GLY A 120 -2.97 -6.04 19.58
CA GLY A 120 -3.70 -7.23 19.99
C GLY A 120 -5.04 -6.93 20.67
N ALA A 121 -5.07 -5.88 21.50
CA ALA A 121 -6.30 -5.46 22.17
C ALA A 121 -7.34 -4.91 21.19
N LEU A 122 -6.92 -4.14 20.21
CA LEU A 122 -7.84 -3.59 19.18
C LEU A 122 -8.61 -4.70 18.47
N TYR A 123 -7.89 -5.73 18.00
CA TYR A 123 -8.54 -6.85 17.32
C TYR A 123 -9.59 -7.54 18.21
N ALA A 124 -9.26 -7.78 19.48
CA ALA A 124 -10.17 -8.43 20.41
C ALA A 124 -11.41 -7.58 20.74
N ILE A 125 -11.26 -6.26 20.84
CA ILE A 125 -12.36 -5.32 21.13
C ILE A 125 -13.26 -5.15 19.89
N GLU A 126 -12.67 -4.97 18.71
CA GLU A 126 -13.41 -4.85 17.45
C GLU A 126 -14.36 -6.04 17.23
N HIS A 127 -13.86 -7.23 17.48
CA HIS A 127 -14.66 -8.44 17.39
C HIS A 127 -15.89 -8.44 18.32
N ARG A 128 -15.72 -7.97 19.57
CA ARG A 128 -16.79 -7.87 20.55
C ARG A 128 -17.82 -6.82 20.16
N LEU A 129 -17.35 -5.67 19.71
CA LEU A 129 -18.22 -4.59 19.22
C LEU A 129 -19.07 -5.06 18.03
N ALA A 130 -18.47 -5.71 17.04
CA ALA A 130 -19.20 -6.20 15.88
C ALA A 130 -20.25 -7.26 16.24
N ARG A 131 -19.95 -8.12 17.22
CA ARG A 131 -20.94 -9.09 17.74
C ARG A 131 -22.09 -8.39 18.45
N LEU A 132 -21.79 -7.41 19.30
CA LEU A 132 -22.83 -6.66 20.01
C LEU A 132 -23.70 -5.87 19.02
N GLU A 133 -23.10 -5.20 18.04
CA GLU A 133 -23.84 -4.47 16.99
C GLU A 133 -24.76 -5.42 16.20
N LYS A 134 -24.26 -6.62 15.87
CA LYS A 134 -25.09 -7.61 15.17
C LYS A 134 -26.29 -8.04 15.98
N GLU A 135 -26.13 -8.30 17.29
CA GLU A 135 -27.24 -8.64 18.17
C GLU A 135 -28.25 -7.48 18.27
N LEU A 136 -27.77 -6.25 18.40
CA LEU A 136 -28.61 -5.05 18.41
C LEU A 136 -29.38 -4.85 17.10
N MET A 137 -28.70 -5.08 15.96
CA MET A 137 -29.33 -4.99 14.64
C MET A 137 -30.40 -6.07 14.44
N ASP A 138 -30.09 -7.32 14.75
CA ASP A 138 -30.99 -8.44 14.50
C ASP A 138 -32.23 -8.38 15.39
N ARG A 139 -32.08 -8.03 16.66
CA ARG A 139 -33.18 -8.04 17.65
C ARG A 139 -33.96 -6.75 17.71
N PHE A 140 -33.30 -5.61 17.62
CA PHE A 140 -33.92 -4.30 17.88
C PHE A 140 -33.92 -3.40 16.64
N GLY A 141 -33.26 -3.79 15.55
CA GLY A 141 -33.19 -3.01 14.31
C GLY A 141 -32.22 -1.83 14.36
N TYR A 142 -31.30 -1.82 15.33
CA TYR A 142 -30.25 -0.82 15.46
C TYR A 142 -29.40 -0.77 14.19
N HIS A 143 -29.08 0.44 13.67
CA HIS A 143 -28.35 0.67 12.44
C HIS A 143 -28.93 0.01 11.17
N ARG A 144 -30.20 -0.39 11.19
CA ARG A 144 -30.87 -1.01 10.03
C ARG A 144 -30.98 -0.06 8.84
N GLU A 145 -30.96 1.25 9.08
CA GLU A 145 -30.93 2.31 8.05
C GLU A 145 -29.63 2.32 7.22
N ARG A 146 -28.55 1.70 7.70
CA ARG A 146 -27.29 1.52 6.93
C ARG A 146 -27.44 0.57 5.74
N GLY A 147 -28.56 -0.14 5.67
CA GLY A 147 -28.97 -0.92 4.51
C GLY A 147 -28.44 -2.35 4.46
N ALA A 148 -28.91 -3.09 3.44
CA ALA A 148 -28.64 -4.52 3.30
C ALA A 148 -27.16 -4.86 3.12
N ALA A 149 -26.42 -4.03 2.40
CA ALA A 149 -24.98 -4.26 2.19
C ALA A 149 -24.18 -4.22 3.49
N TYR A 150 -24.52 -3.29 4.39
CA TYR A 150 -23.91 -3.19 5.71
C TYR A 150 -24.26 -4.40 6.59
N ALA A 151 -25.54 -4.79 6.64
CA ALA A 151 -25.99 -5.96 7.38
C ALA A 151 -25.32 -7.26 6.90
N ASP A 152 -25.12 -7.39 5.60
CA ASP A 152 -24.43 -8.53 5.00
C ASP A 152 -22.93 -8.52 5.33
N ALA A 153 -22.27 -7.35 5.29
CA ALA A 153 -20.87 -7.20 5.71
C ALA A 153 -20.68 -7.57 7.19
N LEU A 154 -21.56 -7.08 8.07
CA LEU A 154 -21.54 -7.40 9.50
C LEU A 154 -21.80 -8.91 9.76
N SER A 155 -22.68 -9.53 8.97
CA SER A 155 -22.94 -10.98 9.04
C SER A 155 -21.75 -11.80 8.55
N ARG A 156 -21.04 -11.37 7.50
CA ARG A 156 -19.79 -11.99 7.05
C ARG A 156 -18.70 -11.87 8.09
N PHE A 157 -18.51 -10.68 8.65
CA PHE A 157 -17.56 -10.46 9.74
C PHE A 157 -17.82 -11.36 10.94
N SER A 158 -19.08 -11.51 11.35
CA SER A 158 -19.47 -12.43 12.42
C SER A 158 -19.14 -13.89 12.11
N ARG A 159 -19.35 -14.36 10.87
CA ARG A 159 -18.95 -15.73 10.44
C ARG A 159 -17.44 -15.95 10.48
N GLN A 160 -16.67 -14.94 10.12
CA GLN A 160 -15.20 -14.99 10.13
C GLN A 160 -14.60 -14.93 11.54
N ASN A 161 -15.40 -14.74 12.56
CA ASN A 161 -14.97 -14.62 13.95
C ASN A 161 -15.38 -15.82 14.82
N THR A 162 -15.61 -16.97 14.21
CA THR A 162 -15.76 -18.24 14.92
C THR A 162 -14.41 -18.77 15.38
N GLU A 163 -14.41 -19.63 16.41
CA GLU A 163 -13.19 -20.30 16.87
C GLU A 163 -12.48 -21.06 15.73
N GLN A 164 -13.28 -21.74 14.90
CA GLN A 164 -12.78 -22.45 13.72
C GLN A 164 -12.08 -21.50 12.73
N PHE A 165 -12.67 -20.35 12.44
CA PHE A 165 -12.08 -19.37 11.53
C PHE A 165 -10.83 -18.69 12.14
N SER A 166 -10.84 -18.44 13.45
CA SER A 166 -9.67 -18.00 14.21
C SER A 166 -8.48 -18.94 14.07
N ALA A 167 -8.73 -20.25 14.14
CA ALA A 167 -7.67 -21.25 13.95
C ALA A 167 -7.08 -21.21 12.52
N LEU A 168 -7.93 -20.99 11.49
CA LEU A 168 -7.45 -20.81 10.10
C LEU A 168 -6.60 -19.55 9.95
N ARG A 169 -7.01 -18.43 10.55
CA ARG A 169 -6.23 -17.18 10.57
C ARG A 169 -4.88 -17.35 11.27
N SER A 170 -4.86 -18.00 12.43
CA SER A 170 -3.61 -18.26 13.14
C SER A 170 -2.65 -19.10 12.30
N ARG A 171 -3.18 -20.03 11.50
CA ARG A 171 -2.39 -20.83 10.57
C ARG A 171 -1.90 -20.00 9.38
N GLU A 172 -2.72 -19.10 8.84
CA GLU A 172 -2.32 -18.14 7.81
C GLU A 172 -1.18 -17.26 8.30
N ASP A 173 -1.33 -16.66 9.49
CA ASP A 173 -0.30 -15.83 10.11
C ASP A 173 1.01 -16.59 10.34
N GLU A 174 0.93 -17.86 10.72
CA GLU A 174 2.13 -18.70 10.87
C GLU A 174 2.85 -18.89 9.52
N LEU A 175 2.11 -19.19 8.44
CA LEU A 175 2.68 -19.36 7.10
C LEU A 175 3.29 -18.04 6.58
N CYS A 176 2.62 -16.91 6.80
CA CYS A 176 3.14 -15.59 6.46
C CYS A 176 4.44 -15.27 7.22
N ARG A 177 4.49 -15.53 8.54
CA ARG A 177 5.73 -15.36 9.33
C ARG A 177 6.83 -16.32 8.89
N ARG A 178 6.50 -17.53 8.43
CA ARG A 178 7.50 -18.45 7.86
C ARG A 178 8.07 -17.90 6.56
N TYR A 179 7.24 -17.31 5.71
CA TYR A 179 7.72 -16.63 4.50
C TYR A 179 8.61 -15.42 4.86
N GLU A 180 8.23 -14.57 5.81
CA GLU A 180 9.06 -13.44 6.27
C GLU A 180 10.44 -13.91 6.72
N ARG A 181 10.50 -14.95 7.55
CA ARG A 181 11.79 -15.52 7.98
C ARG A 181 12.60 -16.07 6.82
N LEU A 182 11.95 -16.78 5.89
CA LEU A 182 12.59 -17.30 4.69
C LEU A 182 13.17 -16.16 3.87
N ASP A 183 12.40 -15.12 3.60
CA ASP A 183 12.80 -13.98 2.79
C ASP A 183 14.05 -13.26 3.35
N HIS A 184 14.08 -13.04 4.66
CA HIS A 184 15.19 -12.35 5.31
C HIS A 184 16.40 -13.23 5.60
N GLN A 185 16.23 -14.54 5.79
CA GLN A 185 17.27 -15.42 6.31
C GLN A 185 17.72 -16.49 5.33
N TYR A 186 17.13 -16.53 4.12
CA TYR A 186 17.50 -17.54 3.13
C TYR A 186 18.97 -17.43 2.74
N LYS A 187 19.62 -18.58 2.69
CA LYS A 187 21.04 -18.71 2.34
C LYS A 187 21.24 -19.86 1.38
N VAL A 188 22.21 -19.69 0.50
CA VAL A 188 22.68 -20.76 -0.38
C VAL A 188 24.09 -21.16 -0.02
N THR A 189 24.42 -22.44 -0.14
CA THR A 189 25.80 -22.92 -0.01
C THR A 189 26.40 -23.12 -1.40
N TYR A 190 27.49 -22.42 -1.67
CA TYR A 190 28.22 -22.51 -2.94
C TYR A 190 29.71 -22.45 -2.66
N LEU A 191 30.52 -23.35 -3.29
CA LEU A 191 31.95 -23.49 -3.08
C LEU A 191 32.37 -23.61 -1.60
N GLY A 192 31.55 -24.33 -0.79
CA GLY A 192 31.84 -24.56 0.63
C GLY A 192 31.57 -23.37 1.55
N ARG A 193 31.10 -22.25 1.04
CA ARG A 193 30.67 -21.05 1.80
C ARG A 193 29.17 -20.84 1.69
N THR A 194 28.56 -20.33 2.74
CA THR A 194 27.12 -20.00 2.80
C THR A 194 26.94 -18.51 2.56
N TRP A 195 25.99 -18.15 1.68
CA TRP A 195 25.74 -16.81 1.20
C TRP A 195 24.30 -16.37 1.39
N THR A 196 24.09 -15.18 1.93
CA THR A 196 22.85 -14.41 1.76
C THR A 196 22.88 -13.67 0.42
N MET A 197 21.75 -13.17 -0.07
CA MET A 197 21.72 -12.35 -1.29
C MET A 197 22.61 -11.10 -1.14
N LYS A 198 22.56 -10.43 0.03
CA LYS A 198 23.37 -9.23 0.32
C LYS A 198 24.88 -9.55 0.23
N GLU A 199 25.32 -10.64 0.82
CA GLU A 199 26.72 -11.07 0.78
C GLU A 199 27.14 -11.45 -0.65
N LEU A 200 26.28 -12.17 -1.37
CA LEU A 200 26.55 -12.57 -2.75
C LEU A 200 26.69 -11.36 -3.69
N MET A 201 25.80 -10.35 -3.53
CA MET A 201 25.85 -9.12 -4.32
C MET A 201 27.05 -8.23 -3.98
N ALA A 202 27.50 -8.23 -2.73
CA ALA A 202 28.64 -7.45 -2.26
C ALA A 202 30.01 -8.12 -2.57
N ASP A 203 30.01 -9.41 -2.90
CA ASP A 203 31.24 -10.17 -3.12
C ASP A 203 31.97 -9.72 -4.39
N ASN A 204 33.30 -9.57 -4.28
CA ASN A 204 34.17 -9.18 -5.39
C ASN A 204 35.22 -10.27 -5.73
N GLU A 205 35.22 -11.40 -5.01
CA GLU A 205 36.17 -12.50 -5.19
C GLU A 205 35.65 -13.53 -6.18
N LEU A 206 34.34 -13.77 -6.26
CA LEU A 206 33.72 -14.64 -7.23
C LEU A 206 33.91 -14.11 -8.65
N SER A 207 34.38 -14.98 -9.56
CA SER A 207 34.33 -14.68 -10.99
C SER A 207 32.87 -14.52 -11.45
N LEU A 208 32.65 -13.84 -12.58
CA LEU A 208 31.32 -13.66 -13.11
C LEU A 208 30.54 -14.98 -13.32
N PRO A 209 31.11 -16.05 -13.89
CA PRO A 209 30.42 -17.34 -13.99
C PRO A 209 30.05 -17.93 -12.62
N GLU A 210 30.96 -17.92 -11.66
CA GLU A 210 30.70 -18.41 -10.28
C GLU A 210 29.61 -17.63 -9.59
N PHE A 211 29.62 -16.29 -9.72
CA PHE A 211 28.56 -15.43 -9.21
C PHE A 211 27.20 -15.78 -9.82
N LEU A 212 27.13 -15.96 -11.15
CA LEU A 212 25.87 -16.31 -11.83
C LEU A 212 25.35 -17.69 -11.41
N GLU A 213 26.24 -18.67 -11.22
CA GLU A 213 25.86 -19.99 -10.74
C GLU A 213 25.35 -19.95 -9.30
N ALA A 214 26.02 -19.22 -8.41
CA ALA A 214 25.58 -19.03 -7.03
C ALA A 214 24.24 -18.30 -6.97
N LEU A 215 24.03 -17.28 -7.81
CA LEU A 215 22.78 -16.54 -7.92
C LEU A 215 21.62 -17.44 -8.39
N GLU A 216 21.84 -18.25 -9.41
CA GLU A 216 20.84 -19.20 -9.91
C GLU A 216 20.47 -20.24 -8.84
N LEU A 217 21.45 -20.77 -8.12
CA LEU A 217 21.20 -21.70 -7.01
C LEU A 217 20.40 -21.04 -5.89
N TYR A 218 20.72 -19.77 -5.57
CA TYR A 218 19.99 -18.99 -4.57
C TYR A 218 18.53 -18.79 -4.99
N GLN A 219 18.30 -18.26 -6.18
CA GLN A 219 16.96 -17.97 -6.70
C GLN A 219 16.10 -19.23 -6.81
N ARG A 220 16.66 -20.30 -7.36
CA ARG A 220 15.95 -21.57 -7.51
C ARG A 220 15.58 -22.19 -6.18
N GLY A 221 16.51 -22.21 -5.21
CA GLY A 221 16.24 -22.78 -3.89
C GLY A 221 15.23 -21.97 -3.08
N LYS A 222 15.36 -20.63 -3.11
CA LYS A 222 14.40 -19.74 -2.46
C LYS A 222 13.00 -19.85 -3.09
N ASN A 223 12.91 -19.88 -4.44
CA ASN A 223 11.66 -20.06 -5.16
C ASN A 223 10.96 -21.38 -4.78
N GLN A 224 11.69 -22.50 -4.69
CA GLN A 224 11.10 -23.77 -4.26
C GLN A 224 10.54 -23.67 -2.84
N ALA A 225 11.30 -23.14 -1.89
CA ALA A 225 10.91 -23.05 -0.49
C ALA A 225 9.73 -22.08 -0.28
N ALA A 226 9.76 -20.91 -0.93
CA ALA A 226 8.66 -19.95 -0.88
C ALA A 226 7.42 -20.49 -1.61
N GLY A 227 7.61 -21.17 -2.73
CA GLY A 227 6.53 -21.77 -3.51
C GLY A 227 5.73 -22.81 -2.71
N GLU A 228 6.38 -23.68 -1.94
CA GLU A 228 5.71 -24.63 -1.06
C GLU A 228 4.86 -23.95 0.03
N LEU A 229 5.35 -22.82 0.57
CA LEU A 229 4.57 -22.00 1.50
C LEU A 229 3.34 -21.40 0.81
N PHE A 230 3.50 -20.90 -0.43
CA PHE A 230 2.41 -20.30 -1.17
C PHE A 230 1.34 -21.32 -1.56
N LEU A 231 1.71 -22.54 -1.97
CA LEU A 231 0.77 -23.63 -2.20
C LEU A 231 -0.07 -23.94 -0.94
N SER A 232 0.58 -23.95 0.22
CA SER A 232 -0.09 -24.10 1.51
C SER A 232 -1.06 -22.94 1.78
N LEU A 233 -0.67 -21.71 1.45
CA LEU A 233 -1.53 -20.52 1.56
C LEU A 233 -2.69 -20.57 0.58
N ILE A 234 -2.51 -20.97 -0.68
CA ILE A 234 -3.60 -21.13 -1.67
C ILE A 234 -4.67 -22.07 -1.11
N SER A 235 -4.28 -23.27 -0.65
CA SER A 235 -5.21 -24.25 -0.09
C SER A 235 -5.98 -23.70 1.12
N LEU A 236 -5.25 -23.10 2.07
CA LEU A 236 -5.82 -22.54 3.30
C LEU A 236 -6.78 -21.37 3.00
N ARG A 237 -6.36 -20.43 2.18
CA ARG A 237 -7.11 -19.22 1.83
C ARG A 237 -8.36 -19.52 1.01
N ASN A 238 -8.29 -20.48 0.09
CA ASN A 238 -9.46 -20.97 -0.63
C ASN A 238 -10.47 -21.63 0.31
N ARG A 239 -10.00 -22.33 1.35
CA ARG A 239 -10.86 -22.85 2.42
C ARG A 239 -11.49 -21.72 3.23
N MET A 240 -10.71 -20.73 3.65
CA MET A 240 -11.20 -19.56 4.40
C MET A 240 -12.28 -18.81 3.61
N ALA A 241 -12.09 -18.61 2.30
CA ALA A 241 -13.08 -17.96 1.45
C ALA A 241 -14.42 -18.72 1.43
N ARG A 242 -14.38 -20.05 1.26
CA ARG A 242 -15.60 -20.88 1.29
C ARG A 242 -16.31 -20.82 2.64
N GLU A 243 -15.56 -20.95 3.75
CA GLU A 243 -16.13 -20.86 5.11
C GLU A 243 -16.66 -19.45 5.41
N GLY A 244 -16.03 -18.40 4.85
CA GLY A 244 -16.49 -17.01 4.91
C GLY A 244 -17.70 -16.70 4.01
N GLY A 245 -18.15 -17.67 3.18
CA GLY A 245 -19.31 -17.51 2.29
C GLY A 245 -19.03 -16.78 0.98
N PHE A 246 -17.78 -16.80 0.50
CA PHE A 246 -17.38 -16.21 -0.77
C PHE A 246 -17.23 -17.28 -1.87
N SER A 247 -17.45 -16.88 -3.13
CA SER A 247 -17.30 -17.74 -4.30
C SER A 247 -15.83 -18.10 -4.59
N SER A 248 -14.89 -17.20 -4.25
CA SER A 248 -13.45 -17.39 -4.41
C SER A 248 -12.66 -16.58 -3.39
N TYR A 249 -11.38 -16.87 -3.23
CA TYR A 249 -10.51 -16.06 -2.39
C TYR A 249 -10.28 -14.65 -2.98
N ALA A 250 -10.21 -14.51 -4.30
CA ALA A 250 -10.18 -13.21 -4.96
C ALA A 250 -11.41 -12.36 -4.61
N ALA A 251 -12.63 -12.93 -4.69
CA ALA A 251 -13.85 -12.24 -4.32
C ALA A 251 -13.84 -11.80 -2.83
N ALA A 252 -13.31 -12.64 -1.94
CA ALA A 252 -13.17 -12.31 -0.53
C ALA A 252 -12.23 -11.12 -0.30
N GLN A 253 -11.07 -11.11 -0.97
CA GLN A 253 -10.10 -10.03 -0.83
C GLN A 253 -10.58 -8.72 -1.47
N TYR A 254 -11.19 -8.77 -2.65
CA TYR A 254 -11.79 -7.59 -3.28
C TYR A 254 -12.84 -6.93 -2.38
N ALA A 255 -13.70 -7.74 -1.77
CA ALA A 255 -14.67 -7.25 -0.79
C ALA A 255 -14.00 -6.66 0.46
N SER A 256 -12.89 -7.26 0.93
CA SER A 256 -12.17 -6.76 2.11
C SER A 256 -11.45 -5.44 1.86
N PHE A 257 -11.08 -5.14 0.61
CA PHE A 257 -10.47 -3.88 0.19
C PHE A 257 -11.51 -2.82 -0.25
N GLY A 258 -12.81 -3.10 -0.09
CA GLY A 258 -13.89 -2.15 -0.46
C GLY A 258 -13.95 -1.85 -1.96
N ARG A 259 -13.43 -2.74 -2.81
CA ARG A 259 -13.44 -2.53 -4.26
C ARG A 259 -14.85 -2.61 -4.83
N GLU A 260 -15.14 -1.70 -5.75
CA GLU A 260 -16.45 -1.59 -6.42
C GLU A 260 -16.53 -2.37 -7.72
N TYR A 261 -15.41 -2.90 -8.18
CA TYR A 261 -15.28 -3.77 -9.35
C TYR A 261 -14.98 -5.21 -8.94
N THR A 262 -15.34 -6.14 -9.80
CA THR A 262 -15.14 -7.58 -9.56
C THR A 262 -13.77 -8.04 -10.05
N PRO A 263 -13.28 -9.21 -9.58
CA PRO A 263 -12.07 -9.83 -10.13
C PRO A 263 -12.12 -9.99 -11.66
N GLU A 264 -13.27 -10.33 -12.24
CA GLU A 264 -13.44 -10.51 -13.67
C GLU A 264 -13.33 -9.17 -14.43
N GLN A 265 -13.83 -8.08 -13.84
CA GLN A 265 -13.68 -6.74 -14.41
C GLN A 265 -12.22 -6.30 -14.40
N ALA A 266 -11.46 -6.61 -13.33
CA ALA A 266 -10.03 -6.37 -13.27
C ALA A 266 -9.25 -7.15 -14.33
N LEU A 267 -9.58 -8.43 -14.55
CA LEU A 267 -8.98 -9.23 -15.64
C LEU A 267 -9.31 -8.67 -17.04
N ALA A 268 -10.52 -8.17 -17.24
CA ALA A 268 -10.89 -7.52 -18.51
C ALA A 268 -10.07 -6.24 -18.72
N ALA A 269 -9.89 -5.42 -17.69
CA ALA A 269 -9.04 -4.23 -17.74
C ALA A 269 -7.55 -4.60 -17.95
N ALA A 270 -7.04 -5.62 -17.26
CA ALA A 270 -5.68 -6.12 -17.40
C ALA A 270 -5.30 -6.43 -18.85
N ARG A 271 -6.21 -7.06 -19.59
CA ARG A 271 -6.01 -7.34 -21.02
C ARG A 271 -5.77 -6.06 -21.82
N VAL A 272 -6.59 -5.03 -21.61
CA VAL A 272 -6.47 -3.75 -22.31
C VAL A 272 -5.23 -2.97 -21.86
N VAL A 273 -4.91 -3.02 -20.56
CA VAL A 273 -3.73 -2.35 -19.99
C VAL A 273 -2.44 -2.91 -20.61
N LYS A 274 -2.25 -4.23 -20.63
CA LYS A 274 -1.05 -4.81 -21.23
C LYS A 274 -0.93 -4.55 -22.74
N GLU A 275 -2.06 -4.60 -23.48
CA GLU A 275 -2.07 -4.26 -24.91
C GLU A 275 -1.66 -2.80 -25.18
N ALA A 276 -2.16 -1.86 -24.36
CA ALA A 276 -2.00 -0.45 -24.60
C ALA A 276 -0.70 0.15 -24.01
N PHE A 277 -0.26 -0.34 -22.84
CA PHE A 277 0.85 0.27 -22.10
C PHE A 277 2.15 -0.52 -22.15
N ALA A 278 2.15 -1.85 -22.33
CA ALA A 278 3.40 -2.61 -22.33
C ALA A 278 4.35 -2.19 -23.47
N PRO A 279 3.89 -1.95 -24.72
CA PRO A 279 4.78 -1.46 -25.77
C PRO A 279 5.40 -0.08 -25.45
N LEU A 280 4.63 0.82 -24.85
CA LEU A 280 5.10 2.14 -24.43
C LEU A 280 6.16 2.02 -23.33
N TYR A 281 5.90 1.18 -22.32
CA TYR A 281 6.83 0.94 -21.23
C TYR A 281 8.17 0.36 -21.71
N ILE A 282 8.14 -0.65 -22.58
CA ILE A 282 9.34 -1.23 -23.20
C ILE A 282 10.14 -0.15 -23.92
N ARG A 283 9.48 0.64 -24.79
CA ARG A 283 10.11 1.72 -25.54
C ARG A 283 10.79 2.77 -24.64
N LEU A 284 10.09 3.19 -23.57
CA LEU A 284 10.64 4.16 -22.62
C LEU A 284 11.84 3.59 -21.86
N ARG A 285 11.70 2.40 -21.32
CA ARG A 285 12.80 1.76 -20.55
C ARG A 285 14.07 1.62 -21.37
N GLU A 286 13.97 1.19 -22.63
CA GLU A 286 15.12 1.05 -23.53
C GLU A 286 15.75 2.40 -23.86
N ARG A 287 14.96 3.48 -23.97
CA ARG A 287 15.49 4.80 -24.31
C ARG A 287 16.04 5.57 -23.10
N CYS A 288 15.45 5.39 -21.93
CA CYS A 288 15.79 6.14 -20.72
C CYS A 288 16.85 5.48 -19.84
N GLU A 289 17.51 4.39 -20.26
CA GLU A 289 18.47 3.67 -19.42
C GLU A 289 19.62 4.58 -18.95
N ASN A 290 20.14 5.43 -19.83
CA ASN A 290 21.21 6.36 -19.49
C ASN A 290 20.74 7.49 -18.55
N ASP A 291 19.52 8.00 -18.75
CA ASP A 291 18.92 9.06 -17.92
C ASP A 291 18.66 8.55 -16.50
N LEU A 292 18.14 7.33 -16.37
CA LEU A 292 17.95 6.66 -15.09
C LEU A 292 19.28 6.45 -14.37
N ARG A 293 20.33 6.09 -15.11
CA ARG A 293 21.68 5.93 -14.57
C ARG A 293 22.31 7.25 -14.18
N TYR A 294 22.06 8.33 -14.93
CA TYR A 294 22.48 9.68 -14.61
C TYR A 294 21.81 10.19 -13.35
N LEU A 295 20.49 10.01 -13.23
CA LEU A 295 19.72 10.39 -12.05
C LEU A 295 20.12 9.59 -10.79
N SER A 296 20.43 8.31 -10.93
CA SER A 296 20.86 7.47 -9.79
C SER A 296 22.23 7.85 -9.21
N GLY A 297 23.03 8.62 -9.95
CA GLY A 297 24.29 9.19 -9.47
C GLY A 297 24.17 10.58 -8.89
N ALA A 298 22.96 11.16 -8.87
CA ALA A 298 22.70 12.50 -8.38
C ALA A 298 22.49 12.51 -6.87
N THR A 299 22.89 13.62 -6.23
CA THR A 299 22.67 13.86 -4.79
C THR A 299 21.73 15.02 -4.59
N PHE A 300 20.76 14.85 -3.70
CA PHE A 300 19.73 15.84 -3.37
C PHE A 300 19.71 16.09 -1.87
N GLY A 301 20.17 17.26 -1.45
CA GLY A 301 20.16 17.64 -0.03
C GLY A 301 18.75 17.92 0.47
N GLU A 302 18.40 17.40 1.65
CA GLU A 302 17.07 17.55 2.22
C GLU A 302 16.65 19.00 2.43
N GLY A 303 17.50 19.84 3.04
CA GLY A 303 17.16 21.23 3.35
C GLY A 303 16.78 22.05 2.11
N PRO A 304 17.56 22.07 1.02
CA PRO A 304 17.17 22.69 -0.25
C PRO A 304 15.88 22.14 -0.83
N PHE A 305 15.65 20.84 -0.75
CA PHE A 305 14.40 20.21 -1.21
C PHE A 305 13.19 20.70 -0.40
N LEU A 306 13.27 20.69 0.94
CA LEU A 306 12.18 21.15 1.79
C LEU A 306 11.77 22.60 1.48
N ALA A 307 12.75 23.48 1.20
CA ALA A 307 12.49 24.87 0.85
C ALA A 307 11.87 25.03 -0.56
N ALA A 308 12.30 24.23 -1.53
CA ALA A 308 11.75 24.26 -2.89
C ALA A 308 10.33 23.68 -2.95
N MET A 309 10.07 22.64 -2.17
CA MET A 309 8.80 21.90 -2.15
C MET A 309 7.62 22.79 -1.73
N GLU A 310 7.80 23.67 -0.75
CA GLU A 310 6.76 24.60 -0.29
C GLU A 310 6.19 25.44 -1.43
N GLN A 311 7.07 26.04 -2.23
CA GLN A 311 6.67 26.90 -3.36
C GLN A 311 6.09 26.08 -4.52
N ALA A 312 6.67 24.92 -4.80
CA ALA A 312 6.21 24.01 -5.83
C ALA A 312 4.76 23.52 -5.54
N LEU A 313 4.48 23.19 -4.29
CA LEU A 313 3.15 22.75 -3.86
C LEU A 313 2.08 23.84 -4.05
N ASP A 314 2.37 25.10 -3.70
CA ASP A 314 1.40 26.19 -3.86
C ASP A 314 1.10 26.50 -5.34
N ARG A 315 2.05 26.25 -6.25
CA ARG A 315 1.81 26.35 -7.70
C ARG A 315 1.01 25.18 -8.25
N THR A 316 1.23 23.98 -7.70
CA THR A 316 0.56 22.74 -8.14
C THR A 316 -0.86 22.62 -7.59
N ALA A 317 -1.03 22.87 -6.29
CA ALA A 317 -2.30 22.74 -5.56
C ALA A 317 -2.41 23.88 -4.52
N PRO A 318 -3.08 24.99 -4.83
CA PRO A 318 -3.17 26.15 -3.94
C PRO A 318 -3.61 25.81 -2.52
N GLY A 319 -2.81 26.21 -1.54
CA GLY A 319 -2.97 25.87 -0.11
C GLY A 319 -2.24 24.59 0.33
N ALA A 320 -1.62 23.85 -0.56
CA ALA A 320 -0.81 22.67 -0.18
C ALA A 320 0.49 23.07 0.53
N GLY A 321 1.07 24.23 0.18
CA GLY A 321 2.21 24.81 0.91
C GLY A 321 1.89 25.14 2.37
N GLU A 322 0.64 25.50 2.69
CA GLU A 322 0.22 25.68 4.09
C GLU A 322 0.24 24.35 4.86
N ALA A 323 -0.25 23.28 4.26
CA ALA A 323 -0.19 21.93 4.83
C ALA A 323 1.27 21.46 5.02
N TRP A 324 2.16 21.83 4.09
CA TRP A 324 3.60 21.58 4.20
C TRP A 324 4.22 22.30 5.39
N ARG A 325 3.97 23.61 5.52
CA ARG A 325 4.42 24.41 6.67
C ARG A 325 3.87 23.88 8.00
N TYR A 326 2.61 23.46 8.00
CA TYR A 326 1.97 22.84 9.16
C TYR A 326 2.69 21.56 9.58
N MET A 327 3.00 20.67 8.62
CA MET A 327 3.74 19.43 8.85
C MET A 327 5.09 19.70 9.53
N LEU A 328 5.88 20.60 8.95
CA LEU A 328 7.23 20.90 9.45
C LEU A 328 7.19 21.61 10.82
N ARG A 329 6.27 22.58 11.00
CA ARG A 329 6.15 23.34 12.24
C ARG A 329 5.74 22.50 13.44
N ASN A 330 4.91 21.46 13.23
CA ASN A 330 4.44 20.58 14.27
C ASN A 330 5.23 19.26 14.36
N GLU A 331 6.40 19.18 13.74
CA GLU A 331 7.25 17.97 13.76
C GLU A 331 6.54 16.69 13.26
N LEU A 332 5.61 16.82 12.33
CA LEU A 332 4.81 15.71 11.78
C LEU A 332 5.51 15.01 10.60
N TYR A 333 6.81 15.09 10.59
CA TYR A 333 7.68 14.54 9.56
C TYR A 333 8.95 13.98 10.21
N ASP A 334 9.25 12.69 9.97
CA ASP A 334 10.49 12.06 10.41
C ASP A 334 11.20 11.41 9.22
N SER A 335 12.25 12.07 8.74
CA SER A 335 13.08 11.66 7.61
C SER A 335 14.47 11.18 7.99
N ARG A 336 14.84 11.25 9.27
CA ARG A 336 16.21 10.95 9.73
C ARG A 336 16.59 9.52 9.35
N PRO A 337 17.72 9.29 8.64
CA PRO A 337 18.18 7.95 8.33
C PRO A 337 18.69 7.25 9.61
N SER A 338 18.31 5.99 9.81
CA SER A 338 18.79 5.20 10.94
C SER A 338 18.61 3.70 10.66
N GLU A 339 19.62 2.90 10.95
CA GLU A 339 19.54 1.43 10.90
C GLU A 339 18.53 0.84 11.92
N LYS A 340 18.13 1.63 12.92
CA LYS A 340 17.13 1.24 13.91
C LYS A 340 15.70 1.50 13.47
N LYS A 341 15.50 2.33 12.45
CA LYS A 341 14.17 2.62 11.93
C LYS A 341 13.63 1.45 11.11
N LEU A 342 12.32 1.31 11.09
CA LEU A 342 11.65 0.43 10.14
C LEU A 342 12.04 0.85 8.72
N SER A 343 12.40 -0.12 7.87
CA SER A 343 12.61 0.16 6.46
C SER A 343 11.27 0.45 5.76
N GLY A 344 11.27 1.41 4.83
CA GLY A 344 10.09 1.85 4.11
C GLY A 344 9.55 3.19 4.60
N SER A 345 8.54 3.68 3.90
CA SER A 345 7.89 4.96 4.16
C SER A 345 6.39 4.77 4.27
N PHE A 346 5.73 5.62 5.01
CA PHE A 346 4.27 5.65 5.13
C PHE A 346 3.79 6.98 5.68
N THR A 347 2.54 7.29 5.39
CA THR A 347 1.79 8.35 6.07
C THR A 347 0.62 7.75 6.82
N THR A 348 0.44 8.17 8.07
CA THR A 348 -0.68 7.72 8.93
C THR A 348 -1.38 8.91 9.56
N TYR A 349 -2.62 8.68 10.04
CA TYR A 349 -3.38 9.69 10.76
C TYR A 349 -3.39 9.41 12.26
N LEU A 350 -2.90 10.35 13.04
CA LEU A 350 -2.89 10.30 14.50
C LEU A 350 -4.22 10.83 15.03
N SER A 351 -5.25 9.98 15.02
CA SER A 351 -6.62 10.39 15.30
C SER A 351 -6.85 11.00 16.70
N SER A 352 -6.07 10.59 17.71
CA SER A 352 -6.07 11.20 19.04
C SER A 352 -5.60 12.65 19.05
N TYR A 353 -4.86 13.07 18.02
CA TYR A 353 -4.30 14.40 17.88
C TYR A 353 -4.84 15.16 16.66
N GLY A 354 -5.68 14.54 15.85
CA GLY A 354 -6.32 15.16 14.70
C GLY A 354 -5.33 15.61 13.61
N CYS A 355 -4.23 14.88 13.42
CA CYS A 355 -3.18 15.24 12.45
C CYS A 355 -2.58 14.04 11.74
N PRO A 356 -2.16 14.20 10.46
CA PRO A 356 -1.34 13.21 9.78
C PRO A 356 0.11 13.25 10.24
N PHE A 357 0.84 12.14 10.03
CA PHE A 357 2.27 12.02 10.28
C PHE A 357 2.94 11.29 9.12
N LEU A 358 4.01 11.87 8.58
CA LEU A 358 4.83 11.32 7.50
C LEU A 358 6.12 10.72 8.06
N PHE A 359 6.32 9.44 7.81
CA PHE A 359 7.51 8.69 8.19
C PHE A 359 8.27 8.24 6.94
N THR A 360 9.57 8.52 6.88
CA THR A 360 10.47 8.09 5.81
C THR A 360 11.92 8.05 6.28
N GLN A 361 12.84 7.73 5.36
CA GLN A 361 14.27 7.92 5.53
C GLN A 361 14.80 8.71 4.34
N TRP A 362 15.57 9.76 4.61
CA TRP A 362 16.18 10.59 3.57
C TRP A 362 17.61 10.12 3.31
N GLU A 363 17.91 9.68 2.10
CA GLU A 363 19.20 9.11 1.71
C GLU A 363 19.96 9.98 0.69
N ASP A 364 19.64 11.27 0.61
CA ASP A 364 20.25 12.24 -0.31
C ASP A 364 20.20 11.82 -1.80
N ASP A 365 19.23 11.04 -2.21
CA ASP A 365 19.04 10.55 -3.57
C ASP A 365 17.71 10.98 -4.19
N ALA A 366 17.53 10.70 -5.47
CA ALA A 366 16.28 11.01 -6.17
C ALA A 366 15.09 10.21 -5.65
N SER A 367 15.31 9.01 -5.11
CA SER A 367 14.27 8.16 -4.53
C SER A 367 13.64 8.84 -3.32
N SER A 368 14.45 9.46 -2.46
CA SER A 368 13.99 10.21 -1.29
C SER A 368 13.06 11.37 -1.71
N VAL A 369 13.39 12.08 -2.79
CA VAL A 369 12.54 13.15 -3.34
C VAL A 369 11.18 12.59 -3.80
N PHE A 370 11.17 11.54 -4.61
CA PHE A 370 9.93 10.92 -5.08
C PHE A 370 9.08 10.38 -3.94
N THR A 371 9.70 9.72 -2.97
CA THR A 371 9.03 9.15 -1.80
C THR A 371 8.33 10.23 -0.96
N VAL A 372 9.01 11.35 -0.69
CA VAL A 372 8.40 12.44 0.09
C VAL A 372 7.25 13.10 -0.66
N ILE A 373 7.33 13.24 -1.99
CA ILE A 373 6.22 13.74 -2.81
C ILE A 373 5.02 12.80 -2.70
N HIS A 374 5.24 11.50 -2.83
CA HIS A 374 4.21 10.47 -2.70
C HIS A 374 3.54 10.52 -1.32
N GLU A 375 4.32 10.38 -0.26
CA GLU A 375 3.82 10.36 1.11
C GLU A 375 3.11 11.67 1.49
N PHE A 376 3.57 12.80 0.95
CA PHE A 376 2.89 14.06 1.15
C PHE A 376 1.52 14.13 0.45
N GLY A 377 1.30 13.39 -0.62
CA GLY A 377 -0.03 13.23 -1.22
C GLY A 377 -1.03 12.60 -0.23
N HIS A 378 -0.63 11.55 0.49
CA HIS A 378 -1.42 10.98 1.59
C HIS A 378 -1.60 11.97 2.75
N PHE A 379 -0.51 12.67 3.13
CA PHE A 379 -0.56 13.68 4.17
C PHE A 379 -1.59 14.76 3.85
N LEU A 380 -1.57 15.27 2.63
CA LEU A 380 -2.46 16.32 2.15
C LEU A 380 -3.94 15.87 2.15
N SER A 381 -4.18 14.61 1.79
CA SER A 381 -5.50 13.99 1.83
C SER A 381 -6.06 13.96 3.26
N TYR A 382 -5.30 13.48 4.22
CA TYR A 382 -5.69 13.47 5.64
C TYR A 382 -5.81 14.87 6.23
N TYR A 383 -4.90 15.79 5.82
CA TYR A 383 -4.93 17.17 6.30
C TYR A 383 -6.17 17.93 5.84
N TRP A 384 -6.59 17.77 4.59
CA TRP A 384 -7.74 18.50 4.06
C TRP A 384 -9.08 17.83 4.32
N ASN A 385 -9.09 16.53 4.52
CA ASN A 385 -10.34 15.77 4.60
C ASN A 385 -10.21 14.47 5.39
N PRO A 386 -9.91 14.53 6.69
CA PRO A 386 -9.81 13.34 7.53
C PRO A 386 -11.09 12.52 7.57
N GLU A 387 -12.28 13.18 7.50
CA GLU A 387 -13.57 12.49 7.49
C GLU A 387 -13.79 11.67 6.23
N GLY A 388 -13.43 12.21 5.08
CA GLY A 388 -13.60 11.52 3.79
C GLY A 388 -12.52 10.49 3.48
N THR A 389 -11.36 10.62 4.12
CA THR A 389 -10.20 9.75 3.87
C THR A 389 -9.98 8.73 4.98
N TYR A 390 -9.57 9.16 6.17
CA TYR A 390 -9.28 8.25 7.28
C TYR A 390 -10.55 7.62 7.88
N TYR A 391 -11.57 8.45 8.18
CA TYR A 391 -12.82 7.97 8.78
C TYR A 391 -13.84 7.47 7.77
N GLY A 392 -13.72 7.87 6.50
CA GLY A 392 -14.67 7.54 5.43
C GLY A 392 -14.55 6.13 4.87
N ALA A 393 -13.58 5.34 5.31
CA ALA A 393 -13.09 4.06 4.84
C ALA A 393 -12.53 4.03 3.41
N GLU A 394 -11.69 3.56 3.34
CA GLU A 394 -10.76 2.56 2.85
C GLU A 394 -11.12 1.96 1.49
N ASN A 395 -11.45 2.84 0.54
CA ASN A 395 -11.18 2.45 -0.83
C ASN A 395 -9.67 2.64 -1.05
N LEU A 396 -8.93 1.53 -1.00
CA LEU A 396 -7.48 1.50 -1.13
C LEU A 396 -7.01 2.12 -2.45
N ASP A 397 -7.79 1.93 -3.51
CA ASP A 397 -7.50 2.49 -4.83
C ASP A 397 -7.58 4.04 -4.79
N LEU A 398 -8.49 4.62 -3.98
CA LEU A 398 -8.55 6.07 -3.78
C LEU A 398 -7.37 6.59 -2.95
N ALA A 399 -6.96 5.85 -1.92
CA ALA A 399 -5.85 6.26 -1.07
C ALA A 399 -4.56 6.41 -1.90
N GLU A 400 -4.23 5.42 -2.73
CA GLU A 400 -3.07 5.49 -3.63
C GLU A 400 -3.26 6.54 -4.75
N THR A 401 -4.50 6.80 -5.17
CA THR A 401 -4.79 7.87 -6.15
C THR A 401 -4.48 9.26 -5.59
N ASP A 402 -4.64 9.47 -4.29
CA ASP A 402 -4.30 10.73 -3.61
C ASP A 402 -2.79 11.03 -3.74
N ALA A 403 -1.94 10.04 -3.53
CA ALA A 403 -0.49 10.16 -3.61
C ALA A 403 0.02 10.24 -5.06
N GLN A 404 -0.32 9.26 -5.89
CA GLN A 404 0.11 9.20 -7.29
C GLN A 404 -0.43 10.38 -8.12
N GLY A 405 -1.60 10.92 -7.73
CA GLY A 405 -2.15 12.12 -8.34
C GLY A 405 -1.29 13.35 -8.10
N LEU A 406 -0.73 13.50 -6.89
CA LEU A 406 0.23 14.57 -6.59
C LEU A 406 1.53 14.39 -7.36
N GLU A 407 2.09 13.17 -7.40
CA GLU A 407 3.32 12.89 -8.16
C GLU A 407 3.23 13.36 -9.60
N LEU A 408 2.15 12.99 -10.30
CA LEU A 408 1.96 13.35 -11.70
C LEU A 408 1.69 14.86 -11.91
N LEU A 409 0.99 15.51 -10.99
CA LEU A 409 0.76 16.95 -11.04
C LEU A 409 2.04 17.76 -10.77
N MET A 410 2.94 17.25 -9.94
CA MET A 410 4.21 17.88 -9.61
C MET A 410 5.25 17.84 -10.75
N LEU A 411 5.02 17.08 -11.82
CA LEU A 411 5.94 17.02 -12.99
C LEU A 411 6.31 18.40 -13.56
N GLY A 412 5.37 19.37 -13.51
CA GLY A 412 5.62 20.74 -13.93
C GLY A 412 6.62 21.51 -13.06
N GLU A 413 6.85 21.04 -11.83
CA GLU A 413 7.70 21.69 -10.83
C GLU A 413 9.11 21.06 -10.75
N TYR A 414 9.39 20.04 -11.55
CA TYR A 414 10.65 19.28 -11.45
C TYR A 414 11.89 20.10 -11.75
N ASP A 415 11.80 21.18 -12.54
CA ASP A 415 12.92 22.10 -12.73
C ASP A 415 13.35 22.77 -11.41
N ALA A 416 12.39 23.08 -10.54
CA ALA A 416 12.68 23.63 -9.22
C ALA A 416 13.20 22.59 -8.22
N LEU A 417 12.73 21.34 -8.32
CA LEU A 417 13.03 20.25 -7.36
C LEU A 417 14.32 19.49 -7.73
N PHE A 418 14.54 19.25 -9.01
CA PHE A 418 15.63 18.39 -9.52
C PHE A 418 16.72 19.17 -10.28
N GLY A 419 16.50 20.48 -10.57
CA GLY A 419 17.44 21.31 -11.30
C GLY A 419 17.84 20.69 -12.65
N ARG A 420 19.13 20.54 -12.89
CA ARG A 420 19.66 19.94 -14.14
C ARG A 420 19.21 18.50 -14.40
N TYR A 421 18.71 17.80 -13.40
CA TYR A 421 18.22 16.42 -13.50
C TYR A 421 16.71 16.34 -13.81
N ALA A 422 16.03 17.46 -13.98
CA ALA A 422 14.58 17.52 -14.10
C ALA A 422 14.02 16.66 -15.26
N ALA A 423 14.66 16.67 -16.43
CA ALA A 423 14.22 15.86 -17.57
C ALA A 423 14.35 14.36 -17.27
N ALA A 424 15.50 13.92 -16.74
CA ALA A 424 15.71 12.55 -16.32
C ALA A 424 14.73 12.13 -15.21
N ALA A 425 14.43 13.02 -14.26
CA ALA A 425 13.46 12.78 -13.19
C ALA A 425 12.02 12.63 -13.73
N ARG A 426 11.60 13.43 -14.73
CA ARG A 426 10.30 13.28 -15.39
C ARG A 426 10.16 11.92 -16.08
N LEU A 427 11.19 11.51 -16.83
CA LEU A 427 11.23 10.20 -17.49
C LEU A 427 11.26 9.05 -16.47
N CYS A 428 11.98 9.21 -15.36
CA CYS A 428 12.00 8.26 -14.25
C CYS A 428 10.61 8.08 -13.66
N LEU A 429 9.90 9.17 -13.31
CA LEU A 429 8.55 9.09 -12.77
C LEU A 429 7.58 8.41 -13.74
N LEU A 430 7.60 8.76 -15.03
CA LEU A 430 6.75 8.12 -16.02
C LEU A 430 7.04 6.62 -16.15
N THR A 431 8.32 6.25 -16.14
CA THR A 431 8.72 4.85 -16.18
C THR A 431 8.23 4.09 -14.95
N ASN A 432 8.35 4.69 -13.75
CA ASN A 432 7.86 4.11 -12.51
C ASN A 432 6.31 4.02 -12.48
N ALA A 433 5.62 5.03 -12.99
CA ALA A 433 4.16 5.01 -13.11
C ALA A 433 3.67 3.87 -14.02
N LEU A 434 4.33 3.66 -15.16
CA LEU A 434 4.02 2.56 -16.06
C LEU A 434 4.37 1.19 -15.46
N TYR A 435 5.47 1.12 -14.70
CA TYR A 435 5.79 -0.10 -13.95
C TYR A 435 4.73 -0.42 -12.91
N ALA A 436 4.33 0.54 -12.08
CA ALA A 436 3.28 0.37 -11.07
C ALA A 436 1.95 -0.07 -11.70
N LEU A 437 1.58 0.55 -12.82
CA LEU A 437 0.40 0.16 -13.59
C LEU A 437 0.46 -1.29 -14.06
N LEU A 438 1.52 -1.65 -14.78
CA LEU A 438 1.66 -2.97 -15.41
C LEU A 438 1.87 -4.07 -14.37
N SER A 439 2.74 -3.85 -13.38
CA SER A 439 2.97 -4.84 -12.31
C SER A 439 1.72 -5.04 -11.45
N GLY A 440 0.98 -3.96 -11.16
CA GLY A 440 -0.27 -4.04 -10.42
C GLY A 440 -1.28 -5.01 -11.05
N PHE A 441 -1.52 -4.87 -12.35
CA PHE A 441 -2.42 -5.77 -13.07
C PHE A 441 -1.83 -7.16 -13.31
N MET A 442 -0.51 -7.28 -13.55
CA MET A 442 0.14 -8.57 -13.75
C MET A 442 0.09 -9.44 -12.48
N GLU A 443 0.38 -8.85 -11.33
CA GLU A 443 0.34 -9.57 -10.05
C GLU A 443 -1.08 -9.99 -9.67
N ASP A 444 -2.07 -9.17 -9.94
CA ASP A 444 -3.47 -9.53 -9.73
C ASP A 444 -3.91 -10.69 -10.67
N GLU A 445 -3.59 -10.59 -11.96
CA GLU A 445 -3.88 -11.64 -12.93
C GLU A 445 -3.18 -12.95 -12.56
N PHE A 446 -1.91 -12.89 -12.11
CA PHE A 446 -1.20 -14.05 -11.59
C PHE A 446 -1.93 -14.68 -10.40
N GLN A 447 -2.26 -13.89 -9.40
CA GLN A 447 -2.90 -14.39 -8.19
C GLN A 447 -4.29 -14.93 -8.48
N GLN A 448 -5.13 -14.24 -9.26
CA GLN A 448 -6.45 -14.76 -9.64
C GLN A 448 -6.36 -16.14 -10.30
N ARG A 449 -5.44 -16.29 -11.26
CA ARG A 449 -5.22 -17.55 -11.97
C ARG A 449 -4.60 -18.62 -11.05
N ALA A 450 -3.62 -18.27 -10.21
CA ALA A 450 -2.98 -19.19 -9.28
C ALA A 450 -3.97 -19.77 -8.26
N TYR A 451 -4.83 -18.93 -7.65
CA TYR A 451 -5.84 -19.38 -6.70
C TYR A 451 -6.97 -20.21 -7.35
N ALA A 452 -7.14 -20.10 -8.67
CA ALA A 452 -8.12 -20.90 -9.42
C ALA A 452 -7.58 -22.26 -9.90
N LEU A 453 -6.26 -22.50 -9.84
CA LEU A 453 -5.68 -23.79 -10.21
C LEU A 453 -6.11 -24.89 -9.23
N ASN A 454 -6.31 -26.08 -9.78
CA ASN A 454 -6.62 -27.26 -8.99
C ASN A 454 -5.33 -28.04 -8.70
N ASP A 455 -4.93 -28.12 -7.44
CA ASP A 455 -3.72 -28.82 -6.97
C ASP A 455 -2.42 -28.45 -7.74
N PRO A 456 -2.07 -27.15 -7.81
CA PRO A 456 -0.90 -26.71 -8.57
C PRO A 456 0.41 -27.13 -7.91
N SER A 457 1.45 -27.28 -8.73
CA SER A 457 2.84 -27.38 -8.29
C SER A 457 3.56 -26.00 -8.37
N VAL A 458 4.73 -25.87 -7.76
CA VAL A 458 5.59 -24.68 -7.91
C VAL A 458 5.94 -24.46 -9.38
N ALA A 459 6.16 -25.53 -10.15
CA ALA A 459 6.45 -25.44 -11.58
C ALA A 459 5.27 -24.87 -12.38
N ASP A 460 4.03 -25.21 -12.04
CA ASP A 460 2.84 -24.65 -12.68
C ASP A 460 2.72 -23.14 -12.39
N LEU A 461 3.00 -22.71 -11.16
CA LEU A 461 3.03 -21.29 -10.78
C LEU A 461 4.13 -20.55 -11.53
N ASN A 462 5.34 -21.10 -11.59
CA ASN A 462 6.44 -20.51 -12.34
C ASN A 462 6.12 -20.39 -13.84
N GLY A 463 5.55 -21.44 -14.43
CA GLY A 463 5.11 -21.42 -15.82
C GLY A 463 4.01 -20.40 -16.09
N LEU A 464 3.07 -20.23 -15.15
CA LEU A 464 2.04 -19.20 -15.25
C LEU A 464 2.66 -17.79 -15.19
N TYR A 465 3.52 -17.53 -14.21
CA TYR A 465 4.15 -16.22 -14.03
C TYR A 465 5.05 -15.86 -15.22
N GLY A 466 5.85 -16.81 -15.73
CA GLY A 466 6.70 -16.59 -16.89
C GLY A 466 5.91 -16.22 -18.16
N ARG A 467 4.74 -16.85 -18.39
CA ARG A 467 3.86 -16.44 -19.51
C ARG A 467 3.33 -15.02 -19.33
N LEU A 468 2.91 -14.66 -18.11
CA LEU A 468 2.48 -13.30 -17.81
C LEU A 468 3.61 -12.29 -17.98
N ALA A 469 4.82 -12.60 -17.49
CA ALA A 469 5.99 -11.75 -17.70
C ALA A 469 6.23 -11.45 -19.18
N GLN A 470 6.07 -12.45 -20.08
CA GLN A 470 6.14 -12.25 -21.52
C GLN A 470 5.02 -11.35 -22.04
N GLU A 471 3.78 -11.59 -21.61
CA GLU A 471 2.62 -10.79 -22.05
C GLU A 471 2.73 -9.31 -21.63
N TYR A 472 3.35 -9.03 -20.47
CA TYR A 472 3.57 -7.68 -19.96
C TYR A 472 4.94 -7.08 -20.34
N GLY A 473 5.81 -7.84 -21.03
CA GLY A 473 7.13 -7.41 -21.50
C GLY A 473 8.22 -7.38 -20.44
N PHE A 474 8.00 -7.99 -19.28
CA PHE A 474 8.94 -8.00 -18.17
C PHE A 474 10.08 -9.01 -18.37
N ASP A 475 9.85 -10.08 -19.15
CA ASP A 475 10.89 -10.99 -19.62
C ASP A 475 11.97 -10.26 -20.41
N ARG A 476 11.56 -9.40 -21.34
CA ARG A 476 12.45 -8.60 -22.18
C ARG A 476 13.21 -7.53 -21.40
N LEU A 477 12.55 -6.87 -20.45
CA LEU A 477 13.12 -5.74 -19.72
C LEU A 477 13.97 -6.15 -18.52
N PHE A 478 13.57 -7.20 -17.83
CA PHE A 478 14.16 -7.62 -16.56
C PHE A 478 14.71 -9.04 -16.58
N GLY A 479 14.51 -9.76 -17.68
CA GLY A 479 14.90 -11.17 -17.77
C GLY A 479 14.10 -12.08 -16.85
N TYR A 480 12.82 -11.75 -16.60
CA TYR A 480 11.96 -12.58 -15.77
C TYR A 480 11.74 -13.96 -16.40
N GLU A 481 12.04 -15.00 -15.64
CA GLU A 481 11.94 -16.40 -16.09
C GLU A 481 10.76 -17.15 -15.45
N GLY A 482 10.01 -16.47 -14.57
CA GLY A 482 8.81 -17.01 -13.93
C GLY A 482 8.96 -17.36 -12.46
N ARG A 483 10.08 -17.02 -11.81
CA ARG A 483 10.34 -17.29 -10.39
C ARG A 483 10.17 -16.06 -9.50
N GLU A 484 10.11 -14.86 -10.10
CA GLU A 484 10.22 -13.56 -9.45
C GLU A 484 9.04 -13.24 -8.53
N TRP A 485 7.88 -13.87 -8.74
CA TRP A 485 6.72 -13.73 -7.84
C TRP A 485 7.02 -14.10 -6.39
N THR A 486 8.03 -14.94 -6.16
CA THR A 486 8.45 -15.32 -4.81
C THR A 486 9.21 -14.22 -4.06
N GLU A 487 9.69 -13.19 -4.78
CA GLU A 487 10.32 -12.01 -4.21
C GLU A 487 9.31 -10.91 -3.82
N ILE A 488 8.04 -11.07 -4.22
CA ILE A 488 7.00 -10.08 -3.96
C ILE A 488 6.28 -10.42 -2.65
N GLY A 489 6.72 -9.79 -1.57
CA GLY A 489 6.18 -10.03 -0.22
C GLY A 489 4.66 -9.88 -0.13
N HIS A 490 4.07 -8.96 -0.91
CA HIS A 490 2.61 -8.75 -0.95
C HIS A 490 1.85 -10.00 -1.40
N THR A 491 2.39 -10.80 -2.31
CA THR A 491 1.77 -12.05 -2.76
C THR A 491 1.47 -13.00 -1.59
N PHE A 492 2.33 -12.97 -0.58
CA PHE A 492 2.20 -13.80 0.63
C PHE A 492 1.44 -13.09 1.76
N GLN A 493 1.75 -11.83 2.03
CA GLN A 493 1.29 -11.08 3.21
C GLN A 493 0.02 -10.27 2.97
N PHE A 494 -0.13 -9.70 1.76
CA PHE A 494 -1.22 -8.81 1.36
C PHE A 494 -1.75 -9.18 -0.04
N PRO A 495 -2.27 -10.42 -0.20
CA PRO A 495 -2.70 -10.89 -1.52
C PRO A 495 -3.75 -9.97 -2.12
N PHE A 496 -3.67 -9.80 -3.44
CA PHE A 496 -4.53 -8.90 -4.24
C PHE A 496 -4.39 -7.40 -3.91
N TYR A 497 -3.38 -6.99 -3.13
CA TYR A 497 -3.12 -5.57 -2.88
C TYR A 497 -2.64 -4.84 -4.16
N TYR A 498 -1.75 -5.48 -4.92
CA TYR A 498 -1.00 -4.86 -6.02
C TYR A 498 -1.86 -4.23 -7.11
N VAL A 499 -3.05 -4.74 -7.40
CA VAL A 499 -3.95 -4.15 -8.40
C VAL A 499 -4.36 -2.72 -8.01
N SER A 500 -4.35 -2.38 -6.73
CA SER A 500 -4.62 -1.02 -6.28
C SER A 500 -3.60 -0.01 -6.83
N TYR A 501 -2.32 -0.37 -6.93
CA TYR A 501 -1.32 0.47 -7.60
C TYR A 501 -1.64 0.69 -9.08
N GLY A 502 -2.15 -0.32 -9.76
CA GLY A 502 -2.55 -0.23 -11.16
C GLY A 502 -3.80 0.62 -11.38
N VAL A 503 -4.86 0.36 -10.60
CA VAL A 503 -6.14 1.07 -10.72
C VAL A 503 -6.00 2.53 -10.28
N SER A 504 -5.29 2.77 -9.18
CA SER A 504 -5.00 4.12 -8.69
C SER A 504 -4.16 4.92 -9.68
N MET A 505 -3.18 4.28 -10.36
CA MET A 505 -2.38 4.94 -11.38
C MET A 505 -3.23 5.37 -12.58
N LEU A 506 -4.18 4.55 -13.04
CA LEU A 506 -5.16 4.98 -14.06
C LEU A 506 -5.99 6.18 -13.56
N GLY A 507 -6.38 6.16 -12.28
CA GLY A 507 -7.04 7.29 -11.60
C GLY A 507 -6.19 8.55 -11.61
N ALA A 508 -4.93 8.44 -11.21
CA ALA A 508 -3.95 9.51 -11.15
C ALA A 508 -3.66 10.12 -12.53
N MET A 509 -3.47 9.28 -13.55
CA MET A 509 -3.33 9.72 -14.95
C MET A 509 -4.57 10.49 -15.43
N SER A 510 -5.77 10.01 -15.09
CA SER A 510 -7.02 10.69 -15.40
C SER A 510 -7.17 12.03 -14.67
N ILE A 511 -6.63 12.15 -13.45
CA ILE A 511 -6.60 13.39 -12.68
C ILE A 511 -5.58 14.36 -13.30
N ALA A 512 -4.37 13.91 -13.59
CA ALA A 512 -3.31 14.73 -14.16
C ALA A 512 -3.72 15.35 -15.50
N GLU A 513 -4.46 14.61 -16.36
CA GLU A 513 -5.04 15.11 -17.61
C GLU A 513 -5.98 16.31 -17.38
N ARG A 514 -6.72 16.32 -16.25
CA ARG A 514 -7.74 17.33 -15.94
C ARG A 514 -7.28 18.39 -14.96
N GLY A 515 -6.10 18.23 -14.40
CA GLY A 515 -5.41 19.19 -13.55
C GLY A 515 -5.93 19.31 -12.13
N GLU A 516 -5.49 20.34 -11.45
CA GLU A 516 -5.67 20.61 -10.02
C GLU A 516 -7.13 20.50 -9.54
N ARG A 517 -8.10 20.98 -10.33
CA ARG A 517 -9.52 20.92 -9.93
C ARG A 517 -10.02 19.47 -9.77
N ALA A 518 -9.56 18.56 -10.62
CA ALA A 518 -9.90 17.15 -10.52
C ALA A 518 -9.24 16.52 -9.28
N TYR A 519 -7.99 16.84 -9.03
CA TYR A 519 -7.25 16.40 -7.85
C TYR A 519 -7.93 16.86 -6.56
N ARG A 520 -8.24 18.13 -6.44
CA ARG A 520 -8.94 18.70 -5.28
C ARG A 520 -10.30 18.04 -5.03
N ARG A 521 -11.03 17.66 -6.07
CA ARG A 521 -12.31 16.94 -5.93
C ARG A 521 -12.10 15.58 -5.29
N VAL A 522 -11.06 14.84 -5.68
CA VAL A 522 -10.73 13.55 -5.08
C VAL A 522 -10.34 13.72 -3.62
N LEU A 523 -9.48 14.69 -3.30
CA LEU A 523 -9.07 14.95 -1.91
C LEU A 523 -10.22 15.42 -1.01
N LYS A 524 -11.23 16.10 -1.55
CA LYS A 524 -12.41 16.60 -0.80
C LYS A 524 -13.63 15.70 -0.90
N ARG A 525 -13.45 14.43 -1.26
CA ARG A 525 -14.53 13.45 -1.34
C ARG A 525 -15.23 13.26 0.01
N LYS A 526 -16.52 12.98 -0.02
CA LYS A 526 -17.25 12.59 1.18
C LYS A 526 -16.96 11.13 1.53
N ALA A 527 -17.15 10.78 2.80
CA ALA A 527 -17.12 9.39 3.23
C ALA A 527 -18.09 8.54 2.39
N GLY A 528 -17.62 7.39 1.90
CA GLY A 528 -18.40 6.49 1.07
C GLY A 528 -18.59 6.92 -0.39
N THR A 529 -17.91 7.98 -0.84
CA THR A 529 -17.87 8.33 -2.27
C THR A 529 -17.19 7.19 -3.05
N SER A 530 -17.81 6.74 -4.13
CA SER A 530 -17.27 5.68 -4.99
C SER A 530 -15.99 6.13 -5.72
N PHE A 531 -15.17 5.15 -6.13
CA PHE A 531 -13.95 5.44 -6.91
C PHE A 531 -14.30 6.21 -8.21
N VAL A 532 -15.29 5.71 -8.95
CA VAL A 532 -15.72 6.34 -10.22
C VAL A 532 -16.26 7.76 -9.99
N GLU A 533 -17.02 7.98 -8.91
CA GLU A 533 -17.54 9.30 -8.57
C GLU A 533 -16.41 10.27 -8.15
N ALA A 534 -15.48 9.83 -7.32
CA ALA A 534 -14.36 10.63 -6.86
C ALA A 534 -13.45 11.04 -8.03
N VAL A 535 -13.00 10.06 -8.81
CA VAL A 535 -12.16 10.28 -9.99
C VAL A 535 -12.96 10.98 -11.10
N GLY A 536 -14.29 10.76 -11.20
CA GLY A 536 -15.17 11.34 -12.22
C GLY A 536 -15.01 10.71 -13.60
N ARG A 537 -14.51 9.47 -13.66
CA ARG A 537 -14.36 8.65 -14.87
C ARG A 537 -14.28 7.18 -14.46
N ASP A 538 -14.93 6.29 -15.23
CA ASP A 538 -14.66 4.86 -15.17
C ASP A 538 -13.34 4.57 -15.88
N VAL A 539 -12.25 4.48 -15.09
CA VAL A 539 -10.90 4.27 -15.60
C VAL A 539 -10.64 2.83 -16.03
N LEU A 540 -11.48 1.88 -15.62
CA LEU A 540 -11.36 0.47 -16.03
C LEU A 540 -12.04 0.16 -17.36
N SER A 541 -12.81 1.11 -17.92
CA SER A 541 -13.39 0.94 -19.25
C SER A 541 -12.29 0.93 -20.32
N GLU A 542 -12.43 0.07 -21.35
CA GLU A 542 -11.47 -0.03 -22.47
C GLU A 542 -11.21 1.33 -23.12
N ALA A 543 -12.25 2.13 -23.33
CA ALA A 543 -12.12 3.46 -23.92
C ALA A 543 -11.25 4.40 -23.07
N SER A 544 -11.41 4.39 -21.74
CA SER A 544 -10.60 5.20 -20.82
C SER A 544 -9.15 4.74 -20.82
N ILE A 545 -8.88 3.44 -20.73
CA ILE A 545 -7.52 2.87 -20.72
C ILE A 545 -6.77 3.28 -21.99
N ARG A 546 -7.39 3.08 -23.18
CA ARG A 546 -6.76 3.42 -24.45
C ARG A 546 -6.53 4.93 -24.62
N ALA A 547 -7.46 5.77 -24.17
CA ALA A 547 -7.28 7.22 -24.20
C ALA A 547 -6.12 7.69 -23.29
N LEU A 548 -6.01 7.12 -22.07
CA LEU A 548 -4.92 7.40 -21.14
C LEU A 548 -3.57 6.94 -21.72
N ALA A 549 -3.51 5.79 -22.39
CA ALA A 549 -2.29 5.31 -23.03
C ALA A 549 -1.78 6.28 -24.11
N VAL A 550 -2.67 6.73 -25.00
CA VAL A 550 -2.32 7.73 -26.04
C VAL A 550 -1.81 9.03 -25.40
N ARG A 551 -2.44 9.50 -24.33
CA ARG A 551 -2.03 10.73 -23.64
C ARG A 551 -0.68 10.58 -22.96
N THR A 552 -0.44 9.45 -22.30
CA THR A 552 0.84 9.14 -21.65
C THR A 552 1.97 9.04 -22.68
N GLU A 553 1.70 8.46 -23.85
CA GLU A 553 2.65 8.39 -24.97
C GLU A 553 3.04 9.79 -25.47
N GLN A 554 2.06 10.68 -25.68
CA GLN A 554 2.32 12.07 -26.09
C GLN A 554 3.17 12.82 -25.06
N MET A 555 2.92 12.62 -23.77
CA MET A 555 3.70 13.23 -22.69
C MET A 555 5.13 12.68 -22.65
N ALA A 556 5.30 11.39 -22.82
CA ALA A 556 6.61 10.76 -22.89
C ALA A 556 7.44 11.25 -24.07
N ASP A 557 6.82 11.37 -25.25
CA ASP A 557 7.48 11.88 -26.46
C ASP A 557 7.93 13.34 -26.29
N ALA A 558 7.12 14.18 -25.62
CA ALA A 558 7.50 15.56 -25.32
C ALA A 558 8.75 15.63 -24.41
N TYR A 559 8.82 14.82 -23.35
CA TYR A 559 9.98 14.80 -22.46
C TYR A 559 11.24 14.22 -23.12
N LEU A 560 11.11 13.24 -24.01
CA LEU A 560 12.23 12.71 -24.79
C LEU A 560 12.79 13.76 -25.79
N GLN A 561 11.96 14.67 -26.30
CA GLN A 561 12.40 15.77 -27.16
C GLN A 561 13.13 16.86 -26.36
N GLU A 562 12.65 17.20 -25.15
CA GLU A 562 13.34 18.16 -24.28
C GLU A 562 14.76 17.71 -23.93
N GLU A 563 14.96 16.41 -23.68
CA GLU A 563 16.28 15.83 -23.39
C GLU A 563 17.22 15.95 -24.61
N SER A 564 16.73 15.54 -25.79
CA SER A 564 17.53 15.57 -27.03
C SER A 564 17.94 16.99 -27.44
N GLY A 565 17.16 18.01 -27.08
CA GLY A 565 17.47 19.44 -27.34
C GLY A 565 18.60 19.95 -26.46
N LYS A 566 18.71 19.48 -25.21
CA LYS A 566 19.77 19.91 -24.28
C LYS A 566 21.15 19.30 -24.62
N ASP A 567 21.21 18.16 -25.26
CA ASP A 567 22.47 17.53 -25.70
C ASP A 567 23.04 18.20 -26.97
N SER A 568 22.23 18.91 -27.74
CA SER A 568 22.69 19.66 -28.93
C SER A 568 23.27 21.02 -28.59
N GLU A 569 23.11 21.53 -27.36
CA GLU A 569 23.64 22.81 -26.88
C GLU A 569 24.93 22.66 -26.02
N LYS A 570 25.39 21.44 -25.75
CA LYS A 570 26.68 21.14 -25.13
C LYS A 570 27.73 20.77 -26.16
#